data_bf6e0547e97fd7fecd9bd87f8381c93f
#
_entry.id   bf6e0547e97fd7fecd9bd87f8381c93f
#
_cell.length_a   1.000
_cell.length_b   1.000
_cell.length_c   1.000
_cell.angle_alpha   90.00
_cell.angle_beta   90.00
_cell.angle_gamma   90.00
#
_symmetry.space_group_name_H-M   'P 1'
#
loop_
_entity.id
_entity.type
_entity.pdbx_description
1 polymer ?
#
loop_
_entity_poly.entity_id
_entity_poly.type
_entity_poly.pdbx_seq_one_letter_code
_entity_poly.pdbx_strand_id
1 'polypeptide(L)'
;KWGYPIPHVLDHLRMPDYPAMMVVGNTDEKDQNEAIRNGTVLWHTDQSYEEIPASATMLYAIKVPQQGGETQICNMVKAYEDLDDDTKSRLETMQVAHQYGRGKLRPEEFRASPIMTSEQQGQLPTFYHPLVMPHHITGLKGLYAVGQSSYAIKGLEDSEAVALLEQLKDHVLQEKYIYRHKYRVGDIAIWDTFQTLHSGRLIDVATDESTARLMWRISVRGKPVIYH
;
A
#
# COMPACT_ATOMS: atom_id res chain seq x y z
N LYS A 1 -16.84 -14.08 5.07
CA LYS A 1 -16.07 -13.83 3.83
C LYS A 1 -15.80 -12.34 3.70
N TRP A 2 -14.57 -11.99 3.33
CA TRP A 2 -14.09 -10.60 3.31
C TRP A 2 -14.16 -9.94 1.92
N GLY A 3 -14.65 -10.66 0.92
CA GLY A 3 -14.68 -10.25 -0.48
C GLY A 3 -14.06 -11.30 -1.40
N TYR A 4 -13.74 -10.91 -2.62
CA TYR A 4 -13.14 -11.79 -3.64
C TYR A 4 -11.62 -11.64 -3.61
N PRO A 5 -10.85 -12.73 -3.49
CA PRO A 5 -9.40 -12.70 -3.56
C PRO A 5 -8.89 -12.15 -4.89
N ILE A 6 -7.82 -11.35 -4.83
CA ILE A 6 -7.22 -10.69 -5.99
C ILE A 6 -5.82 -11.26 -6.23
N PRO A 7 -5.53 -11.85 -7.40
CA PRO A 7 -4.17 -12.20 -7.77
C PRO A 7 -3.27 -10.95 -7.84
N HIS A 8 -2.00 -11.09 -7.44
CA HIS A 8 -1.03 -10.00 -7.61
C HIS A 8 -0.76 -9.74 -9.09
N VAL A 9 -0.50 -8.47 -9.47
CA VAL A 9 -0.21 -8.06 -10.85
C VAL A 9 1.00 -8.78 -11.45
N LEU A 10 2.01 -9.08 -10.62
CA LEU A 10 3.22 -9.82 -11.03
C LEU A 10 3.04 -11.31 -10.76
N ASP A 11 2.91 -12.10 -11.84
CA ASP A 11 2.63 -13.54 -11.78
C ASP A 11 3.67 -14.33 -10.99
N HIS A 12 4.96 -13.98 -11.14
CA HIS A 12 6.06 -14.67 -10.49
C HIS A 12 6.13 -14.49 -8.96
N LEU A 13 5.31 -13.59 -8.40
CA LEU A 13 5.17 -13.42 -6.95
C LEU A 13 4.01 -14.21 -6.36
N ARG A 14 3.14 -14.81 -7.20
CA ARG A 14 1.99 -15.61 -6.78
C ARG A 14 2.43 -16.99 -6.29
N MET A 15 1.68 -17.54 -5.35
CA MET A 15 1.85 -18.95 -4.99
C MET A 15 1.28 -19.83 -6.11
N PRO A 16 2.00 -20.89 -6.57
CA PRO A 16 1.56 -21.71 -7.70
C PRO A 16 0.17 -22.30 -7.52
N ASP A 17 -0.12 -22.88 -6.35
CA ASP A 17 -1.40 -23.54 -6.07
C ASP A 17 -2.51 -22.58 -5.61
N TYR A 18 -2.14 -21.36 -5.23
CA TYR A 18 -3.04 -20.34 -4.69
C TYR A 18 -2.71 -18.95 -5.28
N PRO A 19 -3.07 -18.67 -6.54
CA PRO A 19 -2.61 -17.46 -7.25
C PRO A 19 -3.08 -16.13 -6.64
N ALA A 20 -4.07 -16.15 -5.76
CA ALA A 20 -4.46 -14.96 -4.99
C ALA A 20 -3.58 -14.74 -3.74
N MET A 21 -2.73 -15.68 -3.40
CA MET A 21 -1.81 -15.58 -2.28
C MET A 21 -0.39 -15.32 -2.78
N MET A 22 0.38 -14.60 -1.99
CA MET A 22 1.81 -14.42 -2.20
C MET A 22 2.58 -14.60 -0.90
N VAL A 23 3.83 -15.02 -1.03
CA VAL A 23 4.78 -15.09 0.08
C VAL A 23 5.53 -13.77 0.13
N VAL A 24 5.54 -13.14 1.30
CA VAL A 24 6.29 -11.93 1.62
C VAL A 24 7.27 -12.24 2.74
N GLY A 25 8.55 -12.10 2.48
CA GLY A 25 9.56 -12.49 3.46
C GLY A 25 10.99 -12.15 3.03
N ASN A 26 11.93 -12.86 3.63
CA ASN A 26 13.36 -12.72 3.37
C ASN A 26 14.11 -14.07 3.38
N THR A 27 13.38 -15.18 3.20
CA THR A 27 13.92 -16.54 3.34
C THR A 27 14.03 -17.30 2.03
N ASP A 28 13.32 -16.89 0.97
CA ASP A 28 13.26 -17.59 -0.30
C ASP A 28 14.32 -17.08 -1.27
N GLU A 29 14.62 -17.86 -2.30
CA GLU A 29 15.57 -17.50 -3.37
C GLU A 29 15.19 -16.18 -4.07
N LYS A 30 13.88 -15.96 -4.34
CA LYS A 30 13.39 -14.70 -4.92
C LYS A 30 13.66 -13.48 -4.05
N ASP A 31 13.77 -13.67 -2.73
CA ASP A 31 14.01 -12.62 -1.75
C ASP A 31 15.47 -12.14 -1.74
N GLN A 32 16.37 -12.82 -2.47
CA GLN A 32 17.73 -12.30 -2.77
C GLN A 32 17.63 -11.00 -3.58
N ASN A 33 16.59 -10.84 -4.40
CA ASN A 33 16.31 -9.58 -5.07
C ASN A 33 15.73 -8.56 -4.06
N GLU A 34 16.50 -7.51 -3.80
CA GLU A 34 16.13 -6.46 -2.84
C GLU A 34 14.81 -5.76 -3.21
N ALA A 35 14.53 -5.57 -4.51
CA ALA A 35 13.28 -4.95 -4.97
C ALA A 35 12.04 -5.80 -4.63
N ILE A 36 12.18 -7.12 -4.59
CA ILE A 36 11.12 -8.03 -4.18
C ILE A 36 11.01 -8.03 -2.65
N ARG A 37 12.14 -8.22 -1.95
CA ARG A 37 12.21 -8.30 -0.50
C ARG A 37 11.71 -7.02 0.19
N ASN A 38 12.09 -5.87 -0.31
CA ASN A 38 11.82 -4.55 0.28
C ASN A 38 10.85 -3.68 -0.54
N GLY A 39 10.19 -4.23 -1.55
CA GLY A 39 9.25 -3.47 -2.41
C GLY A 39 8.07 -2.84 -1.68
N THR A 40 7.74 -3.32 -0.47
CA THR A 40 6.65 -2.80 0.35
C THR A 40 7.09 -1.77 1.40
N VAL A 41 8.35 -1.35 1.39
CA VAL A 41 8.88 -0.35 2.35
C VAL A 41 8.36 1.06 2.06
N LEU A 42 8.04 1.36 0.81
CA LEU A 42 7.41 2.63 0.46
C LEU A 42 5.95 2.66 0.93
N TRP A 43 5.52 3.78 1.48
CA TRP A 43 4.13 3.98 1.88
C TRP A 43 3.20 3.88 0.68
N HIS A 44 2.24 2.97 0.75
CA HIS A 44 1.33 2.66 -0.35
C HIS A 44 -0.04 2.17 0.13
N THR A 45 -0.96 2.11 -0.81
CA THR A 45 -2.23 1.42 -0.70
C THR A 45 -2.26 0.31 -1.73
N ASP A 46 -2.63 -0.89 -1.32
CA ASP A 46 -2.67 -2.04 -2.21
C ASP A 46 -3.64 -1.84 -3.37
N GLN A 47 -3.14 -2.11 -4.57
CA GLN A 47 -3.92 -2.11 -5.82
C GLN A 47 -4.69 -0.81 -6.10
N SER A 48 -4.25 0.34 -5.55
CA SER A 48 -4.78 1.66 -5.92
C SER A 48 -4.59 1.98 -7.41
N TYR A 49 -3.74 1.25 -8.09
CA TYR A 49 -3.46 1.32 -9.52
C TYR A 49 -4.38 0.44 -10.38
N GLU A 50 -5.45 -0.11 -9.82
CA GLU A 50 -6.49 -0.87 -10.53
C GLU A 50 -7.81 -0.10 -10.55
N GLU A 51 -8.67 -0.41 -11.52
CA GLU A 51 -10.00 0.21 -11.65
C GLU A 51 -10.86 0.00 -10.40
N ILE A 52 -10.81 -1.22 -9.86
CA ILE A 52 -11.45 -1.58 -8.59
C ILE A 52 -10.35 -1.97 -7.61
N PRO A 53 -9.94 -1.07 -6.71
CA PRO A 53 -8.89 -1.33 -5.73
C PRO A 53 -9.22 -2.46 -4.76
N ALA A 54 -8.23 -2.93 -4.02
CA ALA A 54 -8.46 -3.81 -2.89
C ALA A 54 -9.30 -3.12 -1.81
N SER A 55 -10.16 -3.87 -1.13
CA SER A 55 -10.92 -3.39 0.04
C SER A 55 -10.23 -3.74 1.35
N ALA A 56 -9.51 -4.84 1.39
CA ALA A 56 -8.72 -5.24 2.55
C ALA A 56 -7.51 -6.08 2.13
N THR A 57 -6.45 -6.00 2.92
CA THR A 57 -5.29 -6.89 2.84
C THR A 57 -5.05 -7.57 4.17
N MET A 58 -4.59 -8.81 4.11
CA MET A 58 -4.32 -9.66 5.26
C MET A 58 -2.90 -10.22 5.16
N LEU A 59 -2.19 -10.21 6.29
CA LEU A 59 -0.91 -10.89 6.46
C LEU A 59 -1.02 -11.92 7.58
N TYR A 60 -0.68 -13.18 7.27
CA TYR A 60 -0.56 -14.26 8.24
C TYR A 60 0.92 -14.51 8.55
N ALA A 61 1.30 -14.45 9.82
CA ALA A 61 2.68 -14.57 10.27
C ALA A 61 3.08 -16.03 10.50
N ILE A 62 4.01 -16.54 9.69
CA ILE A 62 4.56 -17.90 9.79
C ILE A 62 5.91 -17.89 10.50
N LYS A 63 6.82 -16.97 10.09
CA LYS A 63 8.08 -16.70 10.78
C LYS A 63 8.18 -15.20 11.07
N VAL A 64 8.65 -14.87 12.26
CA VAL A 64 8.76 -13.49 12.72
C VAL A 64 10.17 -13.27 13.25
N PRO A 65 10.92 -12.27 12.76
CA PRO A 65 12.26 -11.99 13.25
C PRO A 65 12.18 -11.44 14.69
N GLN A 66 13.24 -11.64 15.46
CA GLN A 66 13.31 -11.11 16.82
C GLN A 66 13.30 -9.58 16.86
N GLN A 67 13.82 -8.93 15.82
CA GLN A 67 13.82 -7.47 15.68
C GLN A 67 13.39 -7.07 14.28
N GLY A 68 12.64 -5.97 14.17
CA GLY A 68 12.12 -5.48 12.89
C GLY A 68 10.93 -6.28 12.36
N GLY A 69 10.68 -6.17 11.05
CA GLY A 69 9.62 -6.92 10.37
C GLY A 69 8.20 -6.42 10.63
N GLU A 70 8.04 -5.28 11.33
CA GLU A 70 6.74 -4.66 11.59
C GLU A 70 6.07 -4.20 10.29
N THR A 71 4.74 -4.18 10.30
CA THR A 71 3.94 -3.42 9.35
C THR A 71 3.49 -2.11 9.99
N GLN A 72 3.76 -1.01 9.33
CA GLN A 72 3.31 0.32 9.72
C GLN A 72 2.00 0.63 9.00
N ILE A 73 1.01 1.15 9.71
CA ILE A 73 -0.31 1.48 9.18
C ILE A 73 -0.64 2.92 9.57
N CYS A 74 -0.94 3.75 8.59
CA CYS A 74 -1.33 5.14 8.77
C CYS A 74 -2.85 5.28 8.68
N ASN A 75 -3.45 5.95 9.65
CA ASN A 75 -4.88 6.24 9.72
C ASN A 75 -5.23 7.45 8.84
N MET A 76 -5.70 7.19 7.63
CA MET A 76 -6.01 8.22 6.65
C MET A 76 -7.32 8.97 6.94
N VAL A 77 -8.24 8.38 7.73
CA VAL A 77 -9.44 9.06 8.21
C VAL A 77 -9.07 10.14 9.21
N LYS A 78 -8.27 9.78 10.23
CA LYS A 78 -7.83 10.75 11.23
C LYS A 78 -6.98 11.86 10.63
N ALA A 79 -6.12 11.52 9.68
CA ALA A 79 -5.34 12.53 8.95
C ALA A 79 -6.23 13.48 8.15
N TYR A 80 -7.31 12.99 7.52
CA TYR A 80 -8.29 13.83 6.84
C TYR A 80 -9.09 14.71 7.83
N GLU A 81 -9.54 14.14 8.94
CA GLU A 81 -10.31 14.88 9.98
C GLU A 81 -9.54 16.08 10.53
N ASP A 82 -8.24 15.98 10.67
CA ASP A 82 -7.35 17.02 11.22
C ASP A 82 -7.02 18.15 10.21
N LEU A 83 -7.48 18.06 8.95
CA LEU A 83 -7.37 19.15 7.98
C LEU A 83 -8.41 20.25 8.30
N ASP A 84 -8.12 21.50 7.91
CA ASP A 84 -9.09 22.60 7.94
C ASP A 84 -10.20 22.42 6.89
N ASP A 85 -11.33 23.08 7.08
CA ASP A 85 -12.53 22.90 6.25
C ASP A 85 -12.34 23.39 4.81
N ASP A 86 -11.55 24.43 4.58
CA ASP A 86 -11.25 24.93 3.23
C ASP A 86 -10.42 23.91 2.46
N THR A 87 -9.39 23.35 3.10
CA THR A 87 -8.58 22.26 2.54
C THR A 87 -9.43 21.04 2.24
N LYS A 88 -10.27 20.58 3.18
CA LYS A 88 -11.20 19.44 2.96
C LYS A 88 -12.06 19.67 1.73
N SER A 89 -12.73 20.83 1.67
CA SER A 89 -13.63 21.19 0.56
C SER A 89 -12.92 21.18 -0.79
N ARG A 90 -11.69 21.66 -0.84
CA ARG A 90 -10.85 21.66 -2.04
C ARG A 90 -10.46 20.23 -2.46
N LEU A 91 -9.99 19.40 -1.52
CA LEU A 91 -9.51 18.05 -1.82
C LEU A 91 -10.63 17.09 -2.24
N GLU A 92 -11.85 17.27 -1.73
CA GLU A 92 -13.02 16.45 -2.06
C GLU A 92 -13.43 16.53 -3.55
N THR A 93 -13.02 17.57 -4.26
CA THR A 93 -13.29 17.72 -5.70
C THR A 93 -12.22 17.11 -6.59
N MET A 94 -11.09 16.66 -6.03
CA MET A 94 -9.92 16.23 -6.77
C MET A 94 -9.94 14.74 -7.08
N GLN A 95 -9.39 14.39 -8.26
CA GLN A 95 -9.13 13.02 -8.68
C GLN A 95 -7.64 12.83 -8.94
N VAL A 96 -7.07 11.78 -8.36
CA VAL A 96 -5.65 11.44 -8.45
C VAL A 96 -5.45 10.31 -9.45
N ALA A 97 -4.45 10.45 -10.31
CA ALA A 97 -4.01 9.41 -11.23
C ALA A 97 -3.10 8.41 -10.53
N HIS A 98 -3.42 7.13 -10.67
CA HIS A 98 -2.67 6.02 -10.11
C HIS A 98 -2.16 5.09 -11.22
N GLN A 99 -0.88 4.72 -11.12
CA GLN A 99 -0.26 3.69 -11.94
C GLN A 99 0.78 2.94 -11.12
N TYR A 100 0.90 1.65 -11.31
CA TYR A 100 1.88 0.82 -10.58
C TYR A 100 3.31 1.37 -10.74
N GLY A 101 3.98 1.63 -9.61
CA GLY A 101 5.38 2.05 -9.57
C GLY A 101 5.69 3.45 -10.15
N ARG A 102 4.68 4.29 -10.44
CA ARG A 102 4.88 5.61 -11.05
C ARG A 102 4.92 6.77 -10.06
N GLY A 103 4.54 6.55 -8.82
CA GLY A 103 4.61 7.59 -7.79
C GLY A 103 6.02 8.14 -7.66
N LYS A 104 6.14 9.43 -7.42
CA LYS A 104 7.43 10.10 -7.28
C LYS A 104 8.04 9.73 -5.94
N LEU A 105 9.31 9.29 -5.97
CA LEU A 105 10.09 8.98 -4.78
C LEU A 105 10.88 10.22 -4.33
N ARG A 106 10.91 10.43 -3.03
CA ARG A 106 11.79 11.43 -2.41
C ARG A 106 13.25 10.97 -2.45
N PRO A 107 14.23 11.89 -2.38
CA PRO A 107 15.65 11.52 -2.38
C PRO A 107 16.03 10.53 -1.28
N GLU A 108 15.42 10.65 -0.10
CA GLU A 108 15.67 9.83 1.09
C GLU A 108 14.89 8.50 1.11
N GLU A 109 13.92 8.32 0.21
CA GLU A 109 13.14 7.08 0.18
C GLU A 109 13.93 5.94 -0.44
N PHE A 110 13.64 4.74 0.05
CA PHE A 110 14.23 3.51 -0.47
C PHE A 110 14.03 3.37 -1.97
N ARG A 111 15.11 3.07 -2.68
CA ARG A 111 15.12 2.89 -4.13
C ARG A 111 15.70 1.53 -4.46
N ALA A 112 14.83 0.56 -4.67
CA ALA A 112 15.24 -0.69 -5.28
C ALA A 112 15.43 -0.53 -6.80
N SER A 113 16.16 -1.46 -7.39
CA SER A 113 16.20 -1.59 -8.84
C SER A 113 14.79 -1.80 -9.38
N PRO A 114 14.41 -1.18 -10.51
CA PRO A 114 13.08 -1.35 -11.08
C PRO A 114 12.79 -2.81 -11.39
N ILE A 115 11.61 -3.29 -11.00
CA ILE A 115 11.12 -4.64 -11.35
C ILE A 115 10.66 -4.69 -12.81
N MET A 116 10.32 -3.53 -13.37
CA MET A 116 9.84 -3.35 -14.75
C MET A 116 10.73 -2.37 -15.51
N THR A 117 10.82 -2.56 -16.83
CA THR A 117 11.40 -1.55 -17.72
C THR A 117 10.47 -0.36 -17.89
N SER A 118 11.01 0.80 -18.32
CA SER A 118 10.21 1.99 -18.61
C SER A 118 9.16 1.73 -19.69
N GLU A 119 9.45 0.87 -20.67
CA GLU A 119 8.51 0.45 -21.72
C GLU A 119 7.35 -0.35 -21.13
N GLN A 120 7.64 -1.37 -20.31
CA GLN A 120 6.61 -2.14 -19.61
C GLN A 120 5.74 -1.25 -18.72
N GLN A 121 6.35 -0.31 -18.00
CA GLN A 121 5.61 0.64 -17.17
C GLN A 121 4.71 1.56 -18.01
N GLY A 122 5.18 2.02 -19.17
CA GLY A 122 4.41 2.86 -20.09
C GLY A 122 3.16 2.18 -20.69
N GLN A 123 3.12 0.84 -20.71
CA GLN A 123 1.97 0.05 -21.18
C GLN A 123 0.92 -0.18 -20.10
N LEU A 124 1.20 0.11 -18.83
CA LEU A 124 0.25 -0.07 -17.74
C LEU A 124 -0.87 1.00 -17.82
N PRO A 125 -2.12 0.62 -17.51
CA PRO A 125 -3.22 1.58 -17.48
C PRO A 125 -3.05 2.58 -16.33
N THR A 126 -3.61 3.77 -16.51
CA THR A 126 -3.79 4.78 -15.47
C THR A 126 -5.25 4.79 -15.04
N PHE A 127 -5.49 4.72 -13.73
CA PHE A 127 -6.83 4.87 -13.17
C PHE A 127 -6.90 6.13 -12.30
N TYR A 128 -8.08 6.76 -12.29
CA TYR A 128 -8.34 7.95 -11.49
C TYR A 128 -9.25 7.60 -10.34
N HIS A 129 -8.83 7.96 -9.13
CA HIS A 129 -9.63 7.78 -7.91
C HIS A 129 -9.83 9.11 -7.19
N PRO A 130 -10.93 9.30 -6.46
CA PRO A 130 -11.09 10.46 -5.60
C PRO A 130 -9.94 10.58 -4.61
N LEU A 131 -9.40 11.80 -4.42
CA LEU A 131 -8.38 12.07 -3.41
C LEU A 131 -8.92 11.93 -1.98
N VAL A 132 -10.19 12.25 -1.79
CA VAL A 132 -10.95 11.98 -0.56
C VAL A 132 -11.99 10.92 -0.88
N MET A 133 -11.84 9.75 -0.28
CA MET A 133 -12.73 8.61 -0.54
C MET A 133 -13.62 8.33 0.67
N PRO A 134 -14.96 8.36 0.49
CA PRO A 134 -15.86 7.86 1.51
C PRO A 134 -15.80 6.33 1.55
N HIS A 135 -15.69 5.78 2.74
CA HIS A 135 -15.72 4.33 2.92
C HIS A 135 -17.11 3.77 2.60
N HIS A 136 -17.16 2.77 1.73
CA HIS A 136 -18.41 2.24 1.16
C HIS A 136 -19.37 1.57 2.17
N ILE A 137 -18.91 1.27 3.39
CA ILE A 137 -19.73 0.71 4.48
C ILE A 137 -20.06 1.78 5.52
N THR A 138 -19.05 2.49 6.03
CA THR A 138 -19.20 3.42 7.17
C THR A 138 -19.53 4.85 6.75
N GLY A 139 -19.26 5.22 5.49
CA GLY A 139 -19.35 6.58 4.99
C GLY A 139 -18.25 7.53 5.49
N LEU A 140 -17.37 7.08 6.38
CA LEU A 140 -16.27 7.90 6.87
C LEU A 140 -15.34 8.29 5.72
N LYS A 141 -15.00 9.56 5.63
CA LYS A 141 -14.09 10.08 4.62
C LYS A 141 -12.64 9.95 5.09
N GLY A 142 -11.74 9.59 4.18
CA GLY A 142 -10.30 9.55 4.40
C GLY A 142 -9.54 10.03 3.17
N LEU A 143 -8.31 10.52 3.37
CA LEU A 143 -7.40 10.75 2.25
C LEU A 143 -7.07 9.40 1.61
N TYR A 144 -7.10 9.32 0.27
CA TYR A 144 -6.92 8.05 -0.41
C TYR A 144 -5.59 7.99 -1.17
N ALA A 145 -4.81 6.97 -0.83
CA ALA A 145 -3.67 6.48 -1.59
C ALA A 145 -2.64 7.56 -2.03
N VAL A 146 -2.32 8.51 -1.15
CA VAL A 146 -1.28 9.54 -1.39
C VAL A 146 0.15 8.97 -1.27
N GLY A 147 0.40 7.83 -1.89
CA GLY A 147 1.65 7.06 -1.75
C GLY A 147 2.27 6.71 -3.10
N GLN A 148 2.94 5.57 -3.14
CA GLN A 148 3.81 5.12 -4.24
C GLN A 148 3.18 5.10 -5.63
N SER A 149 1.86 4.94 -5.77
CA SER A 149 1.20 4.82 -7.07
C SER A 149 0.59 6.13 -7.57
N SER A 150 0.41 7.14 -6.70
CA SER A 150 -0.16 8.44 -7.03
C SER A 150 0.89 9.36 -7.66
N TYR A 151 0.57 9.99 -8.81
CA TYR A 151 1.60 10.75 -9.52
C TYR A 151 1.10 12.05 -10.18
N ALA A 152 -0.20 12.20 -10.41
CA ALA A 152 -0.80 13.40 -11.02
C ALA A 152 -2.19 13.65 -10.44
N ILE A 153 -2.71 14.86 -10.59
CA ILE A 153 -4.06 15.27 -10.19
C ILE A 153 -4.76 15.86 -11.41
N LYS A 154 -5.96 15.41 -11.69
CA LYS A 154 -6.72 15.84 -12.87
C LYS A 154 -6.96 17.35 -12.84
N GLY A 155 -6.52 18.04 -13.89
CA GLY A 155 -6.72 19.48 -14.05
C GLY A 155 -5.66 20.35 -13.37
N LEU A 156 -4.63 19.77 -12.76
CA LEU A 156 -3.45 20.49 -12.29
C LEU A 156 -2.25 20.22 -13.19
N GLU A 157 -1.35 21.19 -13.26
CA GLU A 157 -0.03 20.99 -13.87
C GLU A 157 0.79 20.00 -13.03
N ASP A 158 1.69 19.25 -13.67
CA ASP A 158 2.45 18.17 -13.02
C ASP A 158 3.21 18.65 -11.77
N SER A 159 3.81 19.85 -11.82
CA SER A 159 4.56 20.41 -10.69
C SER A 159 3.66 20.75 -9.49
N GLU A 160 2.45 21.26 -9.76
CA GLU A 160 1.48 21.59 -8.72
C GLU A 160 0.89 20.31 -8.09
N ALA A 161 0.57 19.32 -8.95
CA ALA A 161 0.08 18.00 -8.49
C ALA A 161 1.10 17.31 -7.59
N VAL A 162 2.37 17.28 -8.01
CA VAL A 162 3.46 16.69 -7.21
C VAL A 162 3.64 17.44 -5.89
N ALA A 163 3.65 18.78 -5.91
CA ALA A 163 3.80 19.59 -4.69
C ALA A 163 2.66 19.31 -3.69
N LEU A 164 1.42 19.22 -4.17
CA LEU A 164 0.28 18.92 -3.31
C LEU A 164 0.34 17.49 -2.75
N LEU A 165 0.67 16.49 -3.58
CA LEU A 165 0.80 15.10 -3.13
C LEU A 165 1.91 14.96 -2.08
N GLU A 166 3.05 15.65 -2.25
CA GLU A 166 4.13 15.66 -1.27
C GLU A 166 3.73 16.36 0.04
N GLN A 167 3.01 17.48 -0.03
CA GLN A 167 2.46 18.15 1.15
C GLN A 167 1.48 17.23 1.91
N LEU A 168 0.60 16.54 1.20
CA LEU A 168 -0.33 15.60 1.82
C LEU A 168 0.41 14.40 2.42
N LYS A 169 1.47 13.91 1.76
CA LYS A 169 2.31 12.84 2.28
C LYS A 169 2.99 13.25 3.60
N ASP A 170 3.52 14.48 3.69
CA ASP A 170 4.07 15.01 4.95
C ASP A 170 3.01 15.10 6.05
N HIS A 171 1.80 15.51 5.70
CA HIS A 171 0.71 15.60 6.66
C HIS A 171 0.31 14.22 7.20
N VAL A 172 0.09 13.23 6.33
CA VAL A 172 -0.40 11.91 6.76
C VAL A 172 0.67 11.06 7.45
N LEU A 173 1.96 11.29 7.19
CA LEU A 173 3.04 10.51 7.79
C LEU A 173 3.52 11.04 9.15
N GLN A 174 2.75 11.91 9.80
CA GLN A 174 3.03 12.30 11.18
C GLN A 174 2.83 11.12 12.13
N GLU A 175 3.70 10.99 13.13
CA GLU A 175 3.70 9.89 14.11
C GLU A 175 2.34 9.66 14.77
N LYS A 176 1.56 10.71 15.00
CA LYS A 176 0.23 10.63 15.63
C LYS A 176 -0.81 9.83 14.82
N TYR A 177 -0.55 9.55 13.54
CA TYR A 177 -1.43 8.77 12.68
C TYR A 177 -0.92 7.36 12.42
N ILE A 178 0.30 7.02 12.86
CA ILE A 178 0.99 5.78 12.51
C ILE A 178 0.90 4.77 13.66
N TYR A 179 0.33 3.61 13.35
CA TYR A 179 0.38 2.42 14.19
C TYR A 179 1.42 1.45 13.63
N ARG A 180 2.22 0.81 14.51
CA ARG A 180 3.22 -0.19 14.15
C ARG A 180 2.84 -1.53 14.74
N HIS A 181 2.50 -2.48 13.89
CA HIS A 181 2.16 -3.83 14.30
C HIS A 181 3.41 -4.69 14.39
N LYS A 182 3.72 -5.15 15.60
CA LYS A 182 4.74 -6.16 15.85
C LYS A 182 4.07 -7.54 15.87
N TYR A 183 4.51 -8.40 14.96
CA TYR A 183 3.93 -9.73 14.81
C TYR A 183 4.40 -10.71 15.86
N ARG A 184 3.53 -11.68 16.16
CA ARG A 184 3.85 -12.97 16.75
C ARG A 184 3.52 -14.05 15.73
N VAL A 185 4.20 -15.19 15.77
CA VAL A 185 3.86 -16.34 14.93
C VAL A 185 2.39 -16.73 15.16
N GLY A 186 1.64 -16.87 14.06
CA GLY A 186 0.20 -17.16 14.10
C GLY A 186 -0.69 -15.93 14.05
N ASP A 187 -0.17 -14.70 14.17
CA ASP A 187 -0.97 -13.48 14.03
C ASP A 187 -1.51 -13.35 12.61
N ILE A 188 -2.74 -12.84 12.50
CA ILE A 188 -3.33 -12.36 11.27
C ILE A 188 -3.60 -10.86 11.42
N ALA A 189 -2.82 -10.03 10.74
CA ALA A 189 -3.10 -8.60 10.64
C ALA A 189 -4.00 -8.35 9.42
N ILE A 190 -5.09 -7.61 9.62
CA ILE A 190 -6.06 -7.24 8.57
C ILE A 190 -6.23 -5.74 8.62
N TRP A 191 -6.12 -5.06 7.48
CA TRP A 191 -6.38 -3.63 7.38
C TRP A 191 -7.25 -3.28 6.19
N ASP A 192 -8.03 -2.24 6.38
CA ASP A 192 -8.85 -1.62 5.34
C ASP A 192 -7.97 -0.77 4.43
N THR A 193 -7.98 -1.06 3.14
CA THR A 193 -7.13 -0.36 2.16
C THR A 193 -7.72 0.97 1.69
N PHE A 194 -9.02 1.21 1.89
CA PHE A 194 -9.63 2.51 1.57
C PHE A 194 -9.30 3.61 2.57
N GLN A 195 -8.99 3.21 3.80
CA GLN A 195 -8.81 4.14 4.92
C GLN A 195 -7.40 4.12 5.51
N THR A 196 -6.47 3.38 4.90
CA THR A 196 -5.09 3.30 5.38
C THR A 196 -4.06 3.40 4.26
N LEU A 197 -2.90 3.97 4.59
CA LEU A 197 -1.64 3.65 3.94
C LEU A 197 -0.89 2.65 4.81
N HIS A 198 -0.04 1.85 4.20
CA HIS A 198 0.84 0.97 4.96
C HIS A 198 2.24 0.91 4.36
N SER A 199 3.18 0.42 5.17
CA SER A 199 4.58 0.29 4.82
C SER A 199 5.20 -0.86 5.61
N GLY A 200 6.02 -1.67 4.96
CA GLY A 200 6.94 -2.58 5.63
C GLY A 200 8.18 -1.84 6.15
N ARG A 201 9.01 -2.53 6.92
CA ARG A 201 10.35 -2.04 7.27
C ARG A 201 11.39 -2.74 6.41
N LEU A 202 12.51 -2.06 6.17
CA LEU A 202 13.67 -2.67 5.52
C LEU A 202 14.10 -3.91 6.31
N ILE A 203 14.34 -4.99 5.59
CA ILE A 203 14.86 -6.25 6.11
C ILE A 203 15.98 -6.76 5.20
N ASP A 204 17.01 -7.33 5.83
CA ASP A 204 18.06 -8.03 5.12
C ASP A 204 17.63 -9.46 4.78
N VAL A 205 18.41 -10.15 3.93
CA VAL A 205 18.24 -11.60 3.71
C VAL A 205 18.46 -12.32 5.04
N ALA A 206 17.58 -13.28 5.35
CA ALA A 206 17.70 -14.04 6.59
C ALA A 206 19.02 -14.85 6.61
N THR A 207 19.70 -14.78 7.74
CA THR A 207 20.93 -15.59 8.00
C THR A 207 20.64 -16.78 8.91
N ASP A 208 19.56 -16.70 9.69
CA ASP A 208 19.11 -17.74 10.61
C ASP A 208 17.63 -17.53 11.01
N GLU A 209 17.10 -18.41 11.86
CA GLU A 209 15.69 -18.31 12.29
C GLU A 209 15.38 -17.04 13.10
N SER A 210 16.35 -16.40 13.74
CA SER A 210 16.13 -15.19 14.52
C SER A 210 15.93 -13.94 13.64
N THR A 211 16.39 -14.01 12.38
CA THR A 211 16.29 -12.96 11.38
C THR A 211 15.25 -13.29 10.30
N ALA A 212 14.69 -14.51 10.33
CA ALA A 212 13.76 -15.00 9.32
C ALA A 212 12.37 -14.33 9.45
N ARG A 213 11.85 -13.81 8.33
CA ARG A 213 10.49 -13.34 8.18
C ARG A 213 9.80 -14.09 7.06
N LEU A 214 8.63 -14.66 7.35
CA LEU A 214 7.80 -15.35 6.37
C LEU A 214 6.34 -15.06 6.67
N MET A 215 5.66 -14.42 5.72
CA MET A 215 4.25 -14.06 5.79
C MET A 215 3.51 -14.57 4.56
N TRP A 216 2.28 -15.02 4.75
CA TRP A 216 1.34 -15.19 3.64
C TRP A 216 0.48 -13.95 3.52
N ARG A 217 0.38 -13.41 2.31
CA ARG A 217 -0.41 -12.23 1.99
C ARG A 217 -1.55 -12.59 1.06
N ILE A 218 -2.73 -12.02 1.35
CA ILE A 218 -3.88 -12.04 0.45
C ILE A 218 -4.54 -10.67 0.47
N SER A 219 -4.92 -10.15 -0.71
CA SER A 219 -5.77 -8.97 -0.84
C SER A 219 -7.12 -9.39 -1.40
N VAL A 220 -8.16 -8.69 -0.99
CA VAL A 220 -9.55 -8.95 -1.42
C VAL A 220 -10.20 -7.66 -1.91
N ARG A 221 -11.19 -7.78 -2.83
CA ARG A 221 -12.03 -6.66 -3.25
C ARG A 221 -13.49 -6.93 -3.03
N GLY A 222 -14.29 -5.87 -2.96
CA GLY A 222 -15.73 -5.95 -2.73
C GLY A 222 -16.09 -5.85 -1.26
N LYS A 223 -17.40 -5.90 -0.97
CA LYS A 223 -17.92 -5.84 0.40
C LYS A 223 -17.85 -7.19 1.09
N PRO A 224 -17.54 -7.24 2.39
CA PRO A 224 -17.73 -8.44 3.18
C PRO A 224 -19.19 -8.94 3.11
N VAL A 225 -19.39 -10.27 3.06
CA VAL A 225 -20.73 -10.88 2.92
C VAL A 225 -21.69 -10.47 4.03
N ILE A 226 -21.17 -10.13 5.21
CA ILE A 226 -22.00 -9.69 6.36
C ILE A 226 -22.70 -8.34 6.13
N TYR A 227 -22.36 -7.62 5.06
CA TYR A 227 -22.96 -6.31 4.72
C TYR A 227 -23.75 -6.35 3.41
N HIS A 228 -24.12 -7.52 2.94
CA HIS A 228 -25.00 -7.74 1.78
C HIS A 228 -26.41 -8.03 2.20
#